data_9a47efb00d5a84e0e948672be6ccad96
#
_entry.id   9a47efb00d5a84e0e948672be6ccad96
#
_cell.length_a   1.000
_cell.length_b   1.000
_cell.length_c   1.000
_cell.angle_alpha   90.00
_cell.angle_beta   90.00
_cell.angle_gamma   90.00
#
_symmetry.space_group_name_H-M   'P 1'
#
loop_
_entity.id
_entity.type
_entity.pdbx_description
1 polymer ?
#
loop_
_entity_poly.entity_id
_entity_poly.type
_entity_poly.pdbx_seq_one_letter_code
_entity_poly.pdbx_strand_id
1 'polypeptide(L)'
;QAPYSIISTRDSIYTGIKDTASKTNLWRYYLPTGGIARDLEFAEGGIVKGLTVFSDKLFATVSGGGIYRETSNYVSSGYIITALGDFFTSEKKQWVGAKLNTQAVSSGTVQLSTSTIATDINDSSSSTWQSQVVINSGTGGEEEVMTLVSGRWIAGKIDITTDDQAQTPGLLSFAIRGFQLVNDLVVDIPVNISDQIERPYRKRIKVNGQGELVYQALRNKEGKNVQLEIYRPDTLLRGIIENVSSPIEEISPRGSVTTYCLVRFRGSKVIQISTAGEGLGIALLGTGRLG
;
A
#
# COMPACT_ATOMS: atom_id res chain seq x y z
N GLN A 1 -9.71 -3.85 30.48
CA GLN A 1 -10.87 -4.42 31.17
C GLN A 1 -11.00 -5.90 30.86
N ALA A 2 -11.45 -6.68 31.85
CA ALA A 2 -11.68 -8.09 31.62
C ALA A 2 -12.92 -8.29 30.72
N PRO A 3 -12.90 -9.26 29.80
CA PRO A 3 -14.06 -9.58 28.97
C PRO A 3 -15.22 -10.13 29.86
N TYR A 4 -16.43 -9.67 29.59
CA TYR A 4 -17.59 -10.16 30.31
C TYR A 4 -18.18 -11.45 29.73
N SER A 5 -17.95 -11.69 28.44
CA SER A 5 -18.30 -12.92 27.77
C SER A 5 -17.37 -13.20 26.61
N ILE A 6 -17.15 -14.48 26.35
CA ILE A 6 -16.30 -14.97 25.29
C ILE A 6 -16.92 -16.21 24.66
N ILE A 7 -16.85 -16.34 23.36
CA ILE A 7 -17.26 -17.56 22.65
C ILE A 7 -16.28 -17.85 21.53
N SER A 8 -16.01 -19.11 21.29
CA SER A 8 -15.21 -19.52 20.12
C SER A 8 -16.14 -20.24 19.13
N THR A 9 -15.92 -19.92 17.86
CA THR A 9 -16.44 -20.62 16.69
C THR A 9 -15.32 -21.40 16.03
N ARG A 10 -15.60 -22.03 14.89
CA ARG A 10 -14.60 -22.77 14.14
C ARG A 10 -13.37 -21.90 13.79
N ASP A 11 -13.59 -20.67 13.37
CA ASP A 11 -12.57 -19.81 12.77
C ASP A 11 -12.29 -18.54 13.58
N SER A 12 -13.06 -18.29 14.64
CA SER A 12 -12.99 -17.01 15.35
C SER A 12 -13.29 -17.15 16.84
N ILE A 13 -12.72 -16.25 17.61
CA ILE A 13 -13.09 -16.03 19.02
C ILE A 13 -13.73 -14.64 19.10
N TYR A 14 -14.91 -14.59 19.69
CA TYR A 14 -15.63 -13.33 19.92
C TYR A 14 -15.61 -12.98 21.40
N THR A 15 -15.44 -11.70 21.69
CA THR A 15 -15.47 -11.18 23.06
C THR A 15 -16.12 -9.80 23.12
N GLY A 16 -16.92 -9.57 24.14
CA GLY A 16 -17.51 -8.28 24.41
C GLY A 16 -16.61 -7.45 25.33
N ILE A 17 -16.18 -6.28 24.90
CA ILE A 17 -15.34 -5.38 25.67
C ILE A 17 -15.98 -4.00 25.71
N LYS A 18 -16.10 -3.42 26.90
CA LYS A 18 -16.48 -2.03 27.09
C LYS A 18 -15.23 -1.15 27.00
N ASP A 19 -15.26 -0.15 26.14
CA ASP A 19 -14.14 0.78 25.98
C ASP A 19 -14.11 1.87 27.07
N THR A 20 -13.10 2.74 27.03
CA THR A 20 -12.94 3.86 27.96
C THR A 20 -14.01 4.94 27.77
N ALA A 21 -14.62 5.05 26.60
CA ALA A 21 -15.73 5.95 26.30
C ALA A 21 -17.10 5.37 26.72
N SER A 22 -17.10 4.28 27.46
CA SER A 22 -18.30 3.56 27.91
C SER A 22 -19.12 2.91 26.79
N LYS A 23 -18.59 2.83 25.58
CA LYS A 23 -19.22 2.10 24.48
C LYS A 23 -18.89 0.62 24.57
N THR A 24 -19.86 -0.19 24.23
CA THR A 24 -19.69 -1.64 24.20
C THR A 24 -19.39 -2.10 22.79
N ASN A 25 -18.32 -2.83 22.66
CA ASN A 25 -17.84 -3.35 21.39
C ASN A 25 -17.76 -4.86 21.41
N LEU A 26 -18.12 -5.49 20.31
CA LEU A 26 -17.85 -6.89 20.04
C LEU A 26 -16.56 -6.97 19.22
N TRP A 27 -15.59 -7.69 19.75
CA TRP A 27 -14.31 -7.93 19.11
C TRP A 27 -14.23 -9.36 18.61
N ARG A 28 -13.63 -9.52 17.44
CA ARG A 28 -13.35 -10.81 16.83
C ARG A 28 -11.86 -11.01 16.66
N TYR A 29 -11.39 -12.13 17.16
CA TYR A 29 -10.05 -12.65 16.86
C TYR A 29 -10.21 -13.77 15.84
N TYR A 30 -9.62 -13.62 14.65
CA TYR A 30 -9.69 -14.58 13.56
C TYR A 30 -8.52 -15.56 13.66
N LEU A 31 -8.80 -16.81 13.99
CA LEU A 31 -7.80 -17.85 14.29
C LEU A 31 -6.82 -18.12 13.15
N PRO A 32 -7.23 -18.20 11.86
CA PRO A 32 -6.31 -18.53 10.78
C PRO A 32 -5.21 -17.52 10.56
N THR A 33 -5.44 -16.24 10.82
CA THR A 33 -4.48 -15.17 10.56
C THR A 33 -3.97 -14.47 11.82
N GLY A 34 -4.56 -14.74 12.97
CA GLY A 34 -4.27 -14.03 14.22
C GLY A 34 -4.75 -12.57 14.23
N GLY A 35 -5.57 -12.18 13.26
CA GLY A 35 -6.10 -10.83 13.16
C GLY A 35 -7.14 -10.52 14.22
N ILE A 36 -7.09 -9.30 14.79
CA ILE A 36 -8.09 -8.79 15.72
C ILE A 36 -8.83 -7.64 15.08
N ALA A 37 -10.15 -7.69 15.08
CA ALA A 37 -10.98 -6.61 14.54
C ALA A 37 -12.16 -6.32 15.46
N ARG A 38 -12.57 -5.05 15.52
CA ARG A 38 -13.85 -4.68 16.09
C ARG A 38 -14.94 -5.04 15.08
N ASP A 39 -15.81 -5.94 15.48
CA ASP A 39 -16.87 -6.47 14.62
C ASP A 39 -18.13 -5.60 14.69
N LEU A 40 -18.48 -5.12 15.88
CA LEU A 40 -19.65 -4.27 16.11
C LEU A 40 -19.46 -3.33 17.30
N GLU A 41 -20.03 -2.14 17.21
CA GLU A 41 -20.23 -1.22 18.33
C GLU A 41 -21.72 -1.14 18.66
N PHE A 42 -22.07 -1.43 19.91
CA PHE A 42 -23.45 -1.31 20.39
C PHE A 42 -23.72 0.12 20.85
N ALA A 43 -24.79 0.73 20.34
CA ALA A 43 -25.12 2.13 20.61
C ALA A 43 -25.49 2.39 22.07
N GLU A 44 -26.06 1.39 22.75
CA GLU A 44 -26.68 1.56 24.09
C GLU A 44 -25.66 1.57 25.24
N GLY A 45 -24.37 1.52 25.01
CA GLY A 45 -23.35 1.61 26.05
C GLY A 45 -23.43 0.54 27.16
N GLY A 46 -24.22 -0.51 26.96
CA GLY A 46 -24.38 -1.62 27.88
C GLY A 46 -23.17 -2.52 27.97
N ILE A 47 -23.28 -3.65 28.62
CA ILE A 47 -22.25 -4.69 28.72
C ILE A 47 -22.73 -5.95 28.00
N VAL A 48 -21.89 -6.53 27.16
CA VAL A 48 -22.20 -7.86 26.57
C VAL A 48 -22.17 -8.88 27.69
N LYS A 49 -23.34 -9.38 28.08
CA LYS A 49 -23.53 -10.33 29.20
C LYS A 49 -23.40 -11.78 28.74
N GLY A 50 -23.76 -12.04 27.49
CA GLY A 50 -23.71 -13.40 26.95
C GLY A 50 -23.49 -13.37 25.45
N LEU A 51 -22.75 -14.35 24.96
CA LEU A 51 -22.58 -14.67 23.55
C LEU A 51 -22.95 -16.13 23.34
N THR A 52 -23.65 -16.42 22.26
CA THR A 52 -23.98 -17.79 21.85
C THR A 52 -24.08 -17.91 20.35
N VAL A 53 -23.83 -19.08 19.82
CA VAL A 53 -24.08 -19.39 18.41
C VAL A 53 -25.25 -20.38 18.35
N PHE A 54 -26.24 -20.03 17.54
CA PHE A 54 -27.38 -20.85 17.27
C PHE A 54 -27.77 -20.80 15.81
N SER A 55 -27.93 -21.93 15.15
CA SER A 55 -28.22 -22.05 13.71
C SER A 55 -27.23 -21.24 12.87
N ASP A 56 -25.93 -21.37 13.15
CA ASP A 56 -24.82 -20.69 12.46
C ASP A 56 -24.86 -19.14 12.51
N LYS A 57 -25.62 -18.60 13.46
CA LYS A 57 -25.71 -17.17 13.74
C LYS A 57 -25.24 -16.83 15.14
N LEU A 58 -24.49 -15.75 15.25
CA LEU A 58 -24.06 -15.22 16.52
C LEU A 58 -25.18 -14.41 17.16
N PHE A 59 -25.42 -14.64 18.45
CA PHE A 59 -26.31 -13.85 19.28
C PHE A 59 -25.50 -13.21 20.41
N ALA A 60 -25.80 -11.94 20.68
CA ALA A 60 -25.22 -11.19 21.78
C ALA A 60 -26.32 -10.61 22.66
N THR A 61 -26.21 -10.81 23.98
CA THR A 61 -27.07 -10.14 24.93
C THR A 61 -26.36 -8.96 25.55
N VAL A 62 -26.95 -7.77 25.43
CA VAL A 62 -26.39 -6.52 25.93
C VAL A 62 -27.29 -5.95 27.03
N SER A 63 -26.69 -5.65 28.18
CA SER A 63 -27.45 -5.07 29.30
C SER A 63 -27.97 -3.70 28.92
N GLY A 64 -29.28 -3.50 29.04
CA GLY A 64 -29.96 -2.28 28.65
C GLY A 64 -30.40 -2.18 27.19
N GLY A 65 -29.84 -3.04 26.31
CA GLY A 65 -30.13 -3.02 24.87
C GLY A 65 -30.94 -4.23 24.36
N GLY A 66 -30.87 -5.39 25.05
CA GLY A 66 -31.60 -6.58 24.66
C GLY A 66 -30.77 -7.67 24.02
N ILE A 67 -31.36 -8.38 23.06
CA ILE A 67 -30.73 -9.50 22.34
C ILE A 67 -30.53 -9.10 20.89
N TYR A 68 -29.30 -9.12 20.45
CA TYR A 68 -28.89 -8.85 19.07
C TYR A 68 -28.60 -10.19 18.38
N ARG A 69 -28.95 -10.27 17.11
CA ARG A 69 -28.71 -11.42 16.25
C ARG A 69 -27.93 -11.03 15.02
N GLU A 70 -26.93 -11.80 14.69
CA GLU A 70 -26.24 -11.70 13.42
C GLU A 70 -27.21 -11.80 12.23
N THR A 71 -27.13 -10.84 11.30
CA THR A 71 -27.95 -10.83 10.08
C THR A 71 -27.12 -11.32 8.89
N SER A 72 -27.78 -11.52 7.74
CA SER A 72 -27.09 -11.82 6.48
C SER A 72 -26.56 -10.57 5.75
N ASN A 73 -26.89 -9.38 6.26
CA ASN A 73 -26.51 -8.15 5.62
C ASN A 73 -25.15 -7.65 6.12
N TYR A 74 -24.35 -7.10 5.22
CA TYR A 74 -23.12 -6.41 5.56
C TYR A 74 -23.42 -5.02 6.16
N VAL A 75 -22.53 -4.53 7.00
CA VAL A 75 -22.57 -3.13 7.42
C VAL A 75 -22.31 -2.22 6.22
N SER A 76 -22.97 -1.07 6.18
CA SER A 76 -22.87 -0.14 5.05
C SER A 76 -21.48 0.47 4.88
N SER A 77 -20.68 0.50 5.93
CA SER A 77 -19.31 1.06 5.87
C SER A 77 -18.41 0.46 6.93
N GLY A 78 -17.13 0.41 6.62
CA GLY A 78 -16.07 0.01 7.54
C GLY A 78 -14.74 0.60 7.11
N TYR A 79 -13.76 0.58 7.99
CA TYR A 79 -12.42 1.04 7.66
C TYR A 79 -11.33 0.22 8.34
N ILE A 80 -10.13 0.26 7.74
CA ILE A 80 -8.91 -0.28 8.31
C ILE A 80 -7.88 0.85 8.35
N ILE A 81 -7.19 1.01 9.48
CA ILE A 81 -6.04 1.90 9.59
C ILE A 81 -4.80 1.04 9.84
N THR A 82 -3.75 1.26 9.04
CA THR A 82 -2.48 0.56 9.21
C THR A 82 -1.68 1.15 10.37
N ALA A 83 -0.72 0.39 10.86
CA ALA A 83 0.32 0.96 11.71
C ALA A 83 1.14 2.00 10.93
N LEU A 84 1.84 2.87 11.65
CA LEU A 84 2.79 3.80 11.06
C LEU A 84 3.99 3.04 10.47
N GLY A 85 4.20 3.23 9.17
CA GLY A 85 5.37 2.71 8.48
C GLY A 85 6.49 3.75 8.45
N ASP A 86 7.65 3.45 9.05
CA ASP A 86 8.83 4.30 9.00
C ASP A 86 10.04 3.62 8.35
N PHE A 87 9.87 2.35 7.93
CA PHE A 87 10.94 1.52 7.35
C PHE A 87 12.22 1.47 8.18
N PHE A 88 12.08 1.51 9.50
CA PHE A 88 13.18 1.43 10.45
C PHE A 88 14.21 2.56 10.30
N THR A 89 13.83 3.69 9.71
CA THR A 89 14.70 4.86 9.58
C THR A 89 14.03 6.12 10.10
N SER A 90 14.82 6.95 10.81
CA SER A 90 14.35 8.23 11.34
C SER A 90 14.27 9.33 10.29
N GLU A 91 14.74 9.07 9.09
CA GLU A 91 14.87 10.04 8.01
C GLU A 91 13.52 10.41 7.39
N LYS A 92 13.42 11.65 6.89
CA LYS A 92 12.30 12.07 6.06
C LYS A 92 12.28 11.28 4.76
N LYS A 93 11.09 10.92 4.32
CA LYS A 93 10.84 10.18 3.08
C LYS A 93 9.93 10.96 2.17
N GLN A 94 10.07 10.74 0.87
CA GLN A 94 9.11 11.15 -0.13
C GLN A 94 8.26 9.94 -0.47
N TRP A 95 6.97 10.01 -0.19
CA TRP A 95 5.99 9.01 -0.58
C TRP A 95 5.50 9.34 -1.97
N VAL A 96 5.57 8.37 -2.89
CA VAL A 96 5.45 8.65 -4.33
C VAL A 96 4.39 7.84 -5.03
N GLY A 97 3.82 6.86 -4.37
CA GLY A 97 2.78 6.05 -4.99
C GLY A 97 1.90 5.36 -3.97
N ALA A 98 0.64 5.27 -4.29
CA ALA A 98 -0.35 4.47 -3.58
C ALA A 98 -1.05 3.56 -4.60
N LYS A 99 -1.17 2.27 -4.27
CA LYS A 99 -1.78 1.26 -5.11
C LYS A 99 -2.84 0.54 -4.32
N LEU A 100 -3.98 0.32 -4.95
CA LEU A 100 -5.11 -0.41 -4.39
C LEU A 100 -5.52 -1.50 -5.36
N ASN A 101 -5.72 -2.71 -4.86
CA ASN A 101 -6.18 -3.85 -5.64
C ASN A 101 -7.41 -4.46 -4.97
N THR A 102 -8.50 -4.56 -5.72
CA THR A 102 -9.78 -5.06 -5.22
C THR A 102 -10.32 -6.17 -6.12
N GLN A 103 -11.20 -6.96 -5.58
CA GLN A 103 -12.12 -7.74 -6.40
C GLN A 103 -13.03 -6.78 -7.19
N ALA A 104 -13.74 -7.28 -8.20
CA ALA A 104 -14.72 -6.47 -8.90
C ALA A 104 -15.72 -5.87 -7.89
N VAL A 105 -15.82 -4.54 -7.88
CA VAL A 105 -16.70 -3.80 -6.97
C VAL A 105 -18.08 -3.74 -7.62
N SER A 106 -19.01 -4.55 -7.14
CA SER A 106 -20.38 -4.60 -7.64
C SER A 106 -21.27 -3.51 -7.05
N SER A 107 -20.95 -3.07 -5.82
CA SER A 107 -21.70 -2.04 -5.08
C SER A 107 -20.77 -1.30 -4.14
N GLY A 108 -20.93 0.01 -4.00
CA GLY A 108 -20.17 0.86 -3.11
C GLY A 108 -18.80 1.28 -3.59
N THR A 109 -17.88 1.53 -2.67
CA THR A 109 -16.54 2.03 -2.97
C THR A 109 -15.48 1.43 -2.05
N VAL A 110 -14.23 1.36 -2.56
CA VAL A 110 -13.03 1.12 -1.75
C VAL A 110 -12.10 2.30 -1.95
N GLN A 111 -11.73 2.98 -0.88
CA GLN A 111 -10.89 4.18 -0.91
C GLN A 111 -9.64 3.97 -0.07
N LEU A 112 -8.47 4.25 -0.61
CA LEU A 112 -7.21 4.35 0.12
C LEU A 112 -6.89 5.81 0.37
N SER A 113 -6.77 6.19 1.62
CA SER A 113 -6.29 7.49 2.09
C SER A 113 -4.99 7.31 2.84
N THR A 114 -4.15 8.33 2.85
CA THR A 114 -2.87 8.32 3.57
C THR A 114 -2.74 9.51 4.49
N SER A 115 -2.03 9.36 5.59
CA SER A 115 -1.60 10.45 6.45
C SER A 115 -0.16 10.25 6.91
N THR A 116 0.56 11.37 7.07
CA THR A 116 1.90 11.42 7.66
C THR A 116 1.89 11.92 9.11
N ILE A 117 0.69 12.08 9.68
CA ILE A 117 0.49 12.58 11.05
C ILE A 117 0.24 11.39 11.98
N ALA A 118 1.11 11.23 12.98
CA ALA A 118 1.09 10.06 13.85
C ALA A 118 -0.20 9.91 14.67
N THR A 119 -0.88 11.00 14.98
CA THR A 119 -2.13 10.98 15.75
C THR A 119 -3.33 10.45 14.96
N ASP A 120 -3.27 10.50 13.64
CA ASP A 120 -4.37 10.10 12.76
C ASP A 120 -4.69 8.60 12.81
N ILE A 121 -3.73 7.76 13.18
CA ILE A 121 -4.00 6.33 13.37
C ILE A 121 -5.03 6.04 14.47
N ASN A 122 -5.26 6.99 15.37
CA ASN A 122 -6.24 6.90 16.44
C ASN A 122 -7.54 7.63 16.13
N ASP A 123 -7.58 8.39 15.03
CA ASP A 123 -8.75 9.18 14.62
C ASP A 123 -9.05 8.99 13.14
N SER A 124 -10.02 8.13 12.85
CA SER A 124 -10.46 7.85 11.49
C SER A 124 -11.19 9.03 10.82
N SER A 125 -11.64 10.01 11.61
CA SER A 125 -12.40 11.18 11.14
C SER A 125 -11.52 12.41 10.93
N SER A 126 -10.21 12.33 11.22
CA SER A 126 -9.28 13.44 11.03
C SER A 126 -9.30 13.96 9.59
N SER A 127 -9.34 15.27 9.44
CA SER A 127 -9.29 15.94 8.13
C SER A 127 -7.92 15.85 7.44
N THR A 128 -6.92 15.31 8.11
CA THR A 128 -5.57 15.15 7.58
C THR A 128 -5.38 13.87 6.75
N TRP A 129 -6.36 12.96 6.75
CA TRP A 129 -6.41 11.86 5.80
C TRP A 129 -6.61 12.36 4.38
N GLN A 130 -5.64 12.12 3.51
CA GLN A 130 -5.68 12.52 2.11
C GLN A 130 -6.07 11.33 1.25
N SER A 131 -7.19 11.46 0.51
CA SER A 131 -7.61 10.45 -0.46
C SER A 131 -6.57 10.31 -1.57
N GLN A 132 -6.16 9.08 -1.85
CA GLN A 132 -5.18 8.76 -2.89
C GLN A 132 -5.84 8.01 -4.05
N VAL A 133 -6.51 6.89 -3.75
CA VAL A 133 -7.11 6.00 -4.73
C VAL A 133 -8.55 5.73 -4.33
N VAL A 134 -9.48 5.80 -5.29
CA VAL A 134 -10.89 5.45 -5.09
C VAL A 134 -11.34 4.52 -6.21
N ILE A 135 -11.74 3.30 -5.86
CA ILE A 135 -12.34 2.34 -6.78
C ILE A 135 -13.83 2.29 -6.52
N ASN A 136 -14.62 2.66 -7.52
CA ASN A 136 -16.09 2.74 -7.43
C ASN A 136 -16.75 1.46 -7.98
N SER A 137 -18.06 1.34 -7.73
CA SER A 137 -18.89 0.30 -8.32
C SER A 137 -18.83 0.33 -9.85
N GLY A 138 -18.84 -0.86 -10.47
CA GLY A 138 -18.70 -1.03 -11.92
C GLY A 138 -17.25 -0.97 -12.41
N THR A 139 -16.32 -0.58 -11.57
CA THR A 139 -14.87 -0.69 -11.81
C THR A 139 -14.30 -1.73 -10.87
N GLY A 140 -13.25 -2.36 -11.27
CA GLY A 140 -12.58 -3.36 -10.42
C GLY A 140 -11.16 -3.54 -10.89
N GLY A 141 -10.35 -4.18 -10.04
CA GLY A 141 -8.99 -4.48 -10.39
C GLY A 141 -7.99 -3.61 -9.63
N GLU A 142 -7.03 -3.11 -10.34
CA GLU A 142 -5.85 -2.46 -9.80
C GLU A 142 -5.78 -1.00 -10.22
N GLU A 143 -5.73 -0.10 -9.26
CA GLU A 143 -5.44 1.31 -9.51
C GLU A 143 -4.18 1.74 -8.77
N GLU A 144 -3.33 2.49 -9.46
CA GLU A 144 -2.12 3.11 -8.89
C GLU A 144 -2.11 4.60 -9.19
N VAL A 145 -1.88 5.39 -8.16
CA VAL A 145 -1.79 6.84 -8.24
C VAL A 145 -0.43 7.31 -7.74
N MET A 146 0.16 8.25 -8.45
CA MET A 146 1.37 8.93 -8.00
C MET A 146 1.02 9.98 -6.94
N THR A 147 1.56 9.83 -5.76
CA THR A 147 1.41 10.77 -4.65
C THR A 147 2.72 11.51 -4.42
N LEU A 148 2.66 12.73 -3.91
CA LEU A 148 3.85 13.52 -3.56
C LEU A 148 3.70 14.04 -2.13
N VAL A 149 3.69 13.13 -1.17
CA VAL A 149 3.61 13.47 0.26
C VAL A 149 4.95 13.19 0.91
N SER A 150 5.45 14.12 1.72
CA SER A 150 6.69 13.93 2.46
C SER A 150 6.43 13.82 3.96
N GLY A 151 7.11 12.89 4.61
CA GLY A 151 7.01 12.66 6.04
C GLY A 151 7.99 11.62 6.52
N ARG A 152 8.24 11.58 7.82
CA ARG A 152 9.07 10.54 8.44
C ARG A 152 8.39 9.17 8.38
N TRP A 153 7.10 9.14 8.59
CA TRP A 153 6.23 7.96 8.59
C TRP A 153 5.00 8.20 7.72
N ILE A 154 4.30 7.14 7.43
CA ILE A 154 3.02 7.17 6.74
C ILE A 154 2.10 6.09 7.32
N ALA A 155 0.83 6.39 7.38
CA ALA A 155 -0.22 5.41 7.61
C ALA A 155 -1.18 5.38 6.42
N GLY A 156 -1.76 4.24 6.15
CA GLY A 156 -2.86 4.06 5.20
C GLY A 156 -4.18 3.87 5.95
N LYS A 157 -5.23 4.49 5.46
CA LYS A 157 -6.61 4.23 5.86
C LYS A 157 -7.38 3.73 4.65
N ILE A 158 -8.02 2.59 4.79
CA ILE A 158 -8.85 2.01 3.74
C ILE A 158 -10.28 2.08 4.21
N ASP A 159 -11.07 2.88 3.54
CA ASP A 159 -12.51 2.97 3.76
C ASP A 159 -13.21 2.06 2.74
N ILE A 160 -14.13 1.24 3.20
CA ILE A 160 -14.97 0.38 2.37
C ILE A 160 -16.42 0.74 2.65
N THR A 161 -17.18 1.02 1.61
CA THR A 161 -18.60 1.29 1.70
C THR A 161 -19.37 0.38 0.76
N THR A 162 -20.60 0.07 1.09
CA THR A 162 -21.52 -0.63 0.18
C THR A 162 -22.86 0.07 0.15
N ASP A 163 -23.42 0.18 -1.04
CA ASP A 163 -24.76 0.70 -1.27
C ASP A 163 -25.82 -0.42 -1.25
N ASP A 164 -25.37 -1.68 -1.38
CA ASP A 164 -26.20 -2.87 -1.27
C ASP A 164 -25.66 -3.77 -0.15
N GLN A 165 -26.39 -3.86 0.94
CA GLN A 165 -26.00 -4.66 2.10
C GLN A 165 -25.93 -6.18 1.84
N ALA A 166 -26.42 -6.66 0.71
CA ALA A 166 -26.24 -8.05 0.28
C ALA A 166 -24.84 -8.30 -0.33
N GLN A 167 -24.11 -7.25 -0.67
CA GLN A 167 -22.82 -7.31 -1.33
C GLN A 167 -21.82 -6.41 -0.60
N THR A 168 -20.55 -6.80 -0.64
CA THR A 168 -19.46 -5.99 -0.12
C THR A 168 -18.27 -6.00 -1.07
N PRO A 169 -17.61 -4.87 -1.31
CA PRO A 169 -16.35 -4.84 -2.02
C PRO A 169 -15.28 -5.68 -1.33
N GLY A 170 -14.52 -6.44 -2.08
CA GLY A 170 -13.41 -7.24 -1.57
C GLY A 170 -12.06 -6.53 -1.77
N LEU A 171 -11.36 -6.23 -0.69
CA LEU A 171 -9.97 -5.76 -0.73
C LEU A 171 -9.04 -6.96 -0.89
N LEU A 172 -8.20 -6.95 -1.93
CA LEU A 172 -7.16 -7.97 -2.15
C LEU A 172 -5.82 -7.53 -1.58
N SER A 173 -5.38 -6.32 -1.91
CA SER A 173 -4.12 -5.78 -1.41
C SER A 173 -4.07 -4.27 -1.57
N PHE A 174 -3.15 -3.64 -0.86
CA PHE A 174 -2.75 -2.27 -1.10
C PHE A 174 -1.24 -2.13 -0.93
N ALA A 175 -0.67 -1.08 -1.50
CA ALA A 175 0.73 -0.74 -1.32
C ALA A 175 0.92 0.77 -1.26
N ILE A 176 1.84 1.22 -0.43
CA ILE A 176 2.31 2.60 -0.38
C ILE A 176 3.82 2.56 -0.64
N ARG A 177 4.28 3.40 -1.57
CA ARG A 177 5.67 3.43 -2.01
C ARG A 177 6.33 4.75 -1.66
N GLY A 178 7.58 4.70 -1.24
CA GLY A 178 8.37 5.88 -0.94
C GLY A 178 9.86 5.66 -1.10
N PHE A 179 10.62 6.73 -0.95
CA PHE A 179 12.08 6.69 -0.88
C PHE A 179 12.58 7.72 0.13
N GLN A 180 13.76 7.47 0.67
CA GLN A 180 14.40 8.42 1.58
C GLN A 180 14.77 9.70 0.83
N LEU A 181 14.57 10.85 1.47
CA LEU A 181 14.95 12.14 0.90
C LEU A 181 16.46 12.42 1.00
N VAL A 182 17.17 11.65 1.81
CA VAL A 182 18.62 11.70 1.85
C VAL A 182 19.14 10.99 0.61
N ASN A 183 19.68 11.77 -0.32
CA ASN A 183 20.25 11.28 -1.57
C ASN A 183 21.69 10.79 -1.33
N ASP A 184 21.83 9.63 -0.71
CA ASP A 184 23.13 9.07 -0.33
C ASP A 184 23.80 8.32 -1.48
N LEU A 185 23.07 8.06 -2.55
CA LEU A 185 23.59 7.28 -3.68
C LEU A 185 23.88 8.20 -4.85
N VAL A 186 25.16 8.34 -5.16
CA VAL A 186 25.62 8.94 -6.42
C VAL A 186 26.27 7.82 -7.22
N VAL A 187 25.78 7.60 -8.44
CA VAL A 187 26.29 6.58 -9.34
C VAL A 187 26.60 7.21 -10.69
N ASP A 188 27.82 6.98 -11.16
CA ASP A 188 28.21 7.29 -12.54
C ASP A 188 28.02 6.05 -13.40
N ILE A 189 27.09 6.11 -14.34
CA ILE A 189 26.67 4.98 -15.18
C ILE A 189 27.24 5.19 -16.57
N PRO A 190 28.15 4.34 -17.04
CA PRO A 190 28.60 4.41 -18.43
C PRO A 190 27.48 3.89 -19.35
N VAL A 191 27.03 4.74 -20.25
CA VAL A 191 26.02 4.40 -21.25
C VAL A 191 26.68 4.38 -22.63
N ASN A 192 26.62 3.23 -23.29
CA ASN A 192 27.13 3.09 -24.65
C ASN A 192 26.20 3.85 -25.62
N ILE A 193 26.78 4.81 -26.30
CA ILE A 193 26.15 5.64 -27.33
C ILE A 193 26.78 5.45 -28.72
N SER A 194 27.48 4.32 -28.91
CA SER A 194 28.05 3.97 -30.22
C SER A 194 26.95 3.60 -31.20
N ASP A 195 27.18 3.96 -32.47
CA ASP A 195 26.32 3.46 -33.55
C ASP A 195 26.56 1.98 -33.91
N GLN A 196 27.34 1.29 -33.09
CA GLN A 196 27.60 -0.14 -33.23
C GLN A 196 27.10 -0.91 -32.05
N ILE A 197 26.19 -1.85 -32.29
CA ILE A 197 25.68 -2.80 -31.29
C ILE A 197 26.38 -4.14 -31.48
N GLU A 198 27.13 -4.61 -30.47
CA GLU A 198 27.60 -5.98 -30.43
C GLU A 198 26.47 -6.91 -29.99
N ARG A 199 26.04 -7.80 -30.89
CA ARG A 199 25.16 -8.91 -30.49
C ARG A 199 25.97 -10.07 -29.89
N PRO A 200 25.40 -10.82 -28.92
CA PRO A 200 25.96 -12.09 -28.54
C PRO A 200 26.12 -12.94 -29.82
N TYR A 201 27.26 -13.52 -30.10
CA TYR A 201 27.67 -14.20 -31.33
C TYR A 201 28.45 -13.35 -32.37
N ARG A 202 29.10 -12.22 -31.96
CA ARG A 202 30.12 -11.52 -32.76
C ARG A 202 29.66 -10.85 -34.07
N LYS A 203 28.39 -10.64 -34.28
CA LYS A 203 27.91 -9.79 -35.40
C LYS A 203 27.73 -8.37 -34.89
N ARG A 204 28.63 -7.46 -35.35
CA ARG A 204 28.42 -6.01 -35.19
C ARG A 204 27.37 -5.55 -36.17
N ILE A 205 26.36 -4.90 -35.69
CA ILE A 205 25.37 -4.23 -36.51
C ILE A 205 25.59 -2.74 -36.34
N LYS A 206 25.86 -2.06 -37.46
CA LYS A 206 25.93 -0.61 -37.50
C LYS A 206 24.51 -0.06 -37.60
N VAL A 207 24.10 0.76 -36.62
CA VAL A 207 22.82 1.45 -36.60
C VAL A 207 23.11 2.94 -36.61
N ASN A 208 23.13 3.55 -37.79
CA ASN A 208 23.55 4.95 -37.97
C ASN A 208 22.61 5.90 -37.19
N GLY A 209 23.20 6.82 -36.42
CA GLY A 209 22.50 7.90 -35.72
C GLY A 209 21.75 7.46 -34.42
N GLN A 210 21.77 6.19 -34.05
CA GLN A 210 21.11 5.75 -32.83
C GLN A 210 21.82 6.22 -31.57
N GLY A 211 23.14 6.27 -31.60
CA GLY A 211 23.95 6.78 -30.49
C GLY A 211 23.63 8.23 -30.17
N GLU A 212 23.55 9.07 -31.19
CA GLU A 212 23.16 10.47 -31.01
C GLU A 212 21.75 10.64 -30.43
N LEU A 213 20.77 9.84 -30.90
CA LEU A 213 19.40 9.85 -30.37
C LEU A 213 19.36 9.48 -28.88
N VAL A 214 20.11 8.44 -28.48
CA VAL A 214 20.21 8.04 -27.07
C VAL A 214 20.86 9.15 -26.25
N TYR A 215 21.96 9.73 -26.74
CA TYR A 215 22.63 10.83 -26.07
C TYR A 215 21.70 12.04 -25.84
N GLN A 216 21.01 12.48 -26.88
CA GLN A 216 20.04 13.57 -26.78
C GLN A 216 18.88 13.25 -25.82
N ALA A 217 18.39 12.02 -25.84
CA ALA A 217 17.35 11.58 -24.91
C ALA A 217 17.81 11.64 -23.45
N LEU A 218 19.06 11.27 -23.17
CA LEU A 218 19.65 11.37 -21.83
C LEU A 218 19.83 12.82 -21.40
N ARG A 219 20.38 13.68 -22.28
CA ARG A 219 20.54 15.11 -22.03
C ARG A 219 19.20 15.79 -21.72
N ASN A 220 18.15 15.43 -22.45
CA ASN A 220 16.80 15.95 -22.20
C ASN A 220 16.19 15.50 -20.86
N LYS A 221 16.81 14.53 -20.20
CA LYS A 221 16.42 14.05 -18.85
C LYS A 221 17.26 14.65 -17.71
N GLU A 222 18.28 15.46 -18.01
CA GLU A 222 19.03 16.18 -16.97
C GLU A 222 18.09 17.06 -16.14
N GLY A 223 18.28 17.04 -14.83
CA GLY A 223 17.45 17.73 -13.85
C GLY A 223 16.06 17.14 -13.65
N LYS A 224 15.68 16.09 -14.37
CA LYS A 224 14.37 15.46 -14.25
C LYS A 224 14.42 14.23 -13.35
N ASN A 225 13.31 14.00 -12.67
CA ASN A 225 13.11 12.76 -11.91
C ASN A 225 13.05 11.57 -12.86
N VAL A 226 13.85 10.56 -12.58
CA VAL A 226 13.91 9.31 -13.33
C VAL A 226 13.89 8.13 -12.37
N GLN A 227 13.42 7.00 -12.88
CA GLN A 227 13.49 5.72 -12.21
C GLN A 227 14.57 4.90 -12.91
N LEU A 228 15.51 4.40 -12.11
CA LEU A 228 16.56 3.52 -12.57
C LEU A 228 16.32 2.12 -12.02
N GLU A 229 16.12 1.18 -12.91
CA GLU A 229 16.01 -0.23 -12.59
C GLU A 229 17.39 -0.88 -12.81
N ILE A 230 17.99 -1.36 -11.73
CA ILE A 230 19.22 -2.13 -11.82
C ILE A 230 18.86 -3.58 -12.05
N TYR A 231 19.64 -4.29 -12.86
CA TYR A 231 19.42 -5.66 -13.36
C TYR A 231 19.06 -6.74 -12.30
N ARG A 232 18.98 -6.40 -11.05
CA ARG A 232 18.35 -7.18 -9.97
C ARG A 232 16.95 -6.63 -9.75
N PRO A 233 15.89 -7.44 -9.96
CA PRO A 233 14.49 -6.96 -9.90
C PRO A 233 14.10 -6.31 -8.56
N ASP A 234 14.90 -6.52 -7.52
CA ASP A 234 14.63 -5.99 -6.18
C ASP A 234 15.25 -4.61 -5.93
N THR A 235 15.99 -4.05 -6.88
CA THR A 235 16.66 -2.77 -6.67
C THR A 235 16.16 -1.73 -7.64
N LEU A 236 15.21 -0.95 -7.17
CA LEU A 236 14.65 0.18 -7.87
C LEU A 236 15.20 1.45 -7.23
N LEU A 237 15.80 2.31 -8.02
CA LEU A 237 16.29 3.61 -7.58
C LEU A 237 15.42 4.70 -8.17
N ARG A 238 15.11 5.72 -7.39
CA ARG A 238 14.50 6.96 -7.87
C ARG A 238 15.38 8.14 -7.52
N GLY A 239 15.50 9.04 -8.45
CA GLY A 239 16.34 10.22 -8.27
C GLY A 239 16.33 11.09 -9.51
N ILE A 240 17.39 11.89 -9.64
CA ILE A 240 17.58 12.81 -10.76
C ILE A 240 18.84 12.45 -11.53
N ILE A 241 18.83 12.70 -12.82
CA ILE A 241 20.05 12.75 -13.60
C ILE A 241 20.66 14.13 -13.34
N GLU A 242 21.81 14.17 -12.64
CA GLU A 242 22.50 15.43 -12.35
C GLU A 242 23.25 15.97 -13.56
N ASN A 243 23.89 15.06 -14.27
CA ASN A 243 24.73 15.44 -15.40
C ASN A 243 24.89 14.27 -16.37
N VAL A 244 24.95 14.58 -17.65
CA VAL A 244 25.36 13.67 -18.72
C VAL A 244 26.65 14.23 -19.32
N SER A 245 27.77 13.49 -19.19
CA SER A 245 29.06 13.95 -19.72
C SER A 245 29.03 14.11 -21.24
N SER A 246 29.97 14.87 -21.78
CA SER A 246 30.23 14.80 -23.20
C SER A 246 30.59 13.38 -23.63
N PRO A 247 30.37 13.01 -24.91
CA PRO A 247 30.77 11.73 -25.44
C PRO A 247 32.26 11.48 -25.25
N ILE A 248 32.61 10.28 -24.82
CA ILE A 248 33.98 9.81 -24.62
C ILE A 248 34.23 8.67 -25.60
N GLU A 249 35.28 8.78 -26.36
CA GLU A 249 35.71 7.74 -27.29
C GLU A 249 36.81 6.87 -26.66
N GLU A 250 36.61 5.60 -26.64
CA GLU A 250 37.59 4.62 -26.21
C GLU A 250 38.01 3.76 -27.41
N ILE A 251 39.29 3.71 -27.68
CA ILE A 251 39.87 2.89 -28.75
C ILE A 251 40.42 1.61 -28.11
N SER A 252 39.83 0.48 -28.43
CA SER A 252 40.35 -0.79 -27.95
C SER A 252 41.69 -1.13 -28.60
N PRO A 253 42.52 -1.98 -27.98
CA PRO A 253 43.79 -2.46 -28.58
C PRO A 253 43.62 -3.12 -29.96
N ARG A 254 42.39 -3.50 -30.31
CA ARG A 254 42.03 -4.12 -31.59
C ARG A 254 41.48 -3.10 -32.61
N GLY A 255 41.62 -1.81 -32.33
CA GLY A 255 41.17 -0.73 -33.21
C GLY A 255 39.67 -0.50 -33.30
N SER A 256 38.87 -1.12 -32.42
CA SER A 256 37.43 -0.78 -32.36
C SER A 256 37.23 0.48 -31.50
N VAL A 257 36.43 1.39 -32.00
CA VAL A 257 36.05 2.62 -31.28
C VAL A 257 34.70 2.38 -30.61
N THR A 258 34.62 2.62 -29.31
CA THR A 258 33.40 2.61 -28.56
C THR A 258 33.17 4.02 -28.02
N THR A 259 32.00 4.59 -28.29
CA THR A 259 31.59 5.88 -27.76
C THR A 259 30.64 5.69 -26.62
N TYR A 260 30.90 6.29 -25.47
CA TYR A 260 30.02 6.25 -24.30
C TYR A 260 29.92 7.64 -23.65
N CYS A 261 28.92 7.85 -22.85
CA CYS A 261 28.82 8.98 -21.94
C CYS A 261 28.65 8.49 -20.50
N LEU A 262 29.06 9.30 -19.54
CA LEU A 262 28.80 9.04 -18.12
C LEU A 262 27.55 9.78 -17.70
N VAL A 263 26.58 9.05 -17.20
CA VAL A 263 25.34 9.60 -16.63
C VAL A 263 25.50 9.60 -15.12
N ARG A 264 25.61 10.79 -14.52
CA ARG A 264 25.60 10.93 -13.06
C ARG A 264 24.17 10.95 -12.57
N PHE A 265 23.82 9.91 -11.85
CA PHE A 265 22.54 9.76 -11.19
C PHE A 265 22.70 9.97 -9.69
N ARG A 266 21.84 10.81 -9.11
CA ARG A 266 21.72 10.98 -7.66
C ARG A 266 20.33 10.58 -7.23
N GLY A 267 20.25 9.65 -6.29
CA GLY A 267 18.95 9.16 -5.85
C GLY A 267 19.01 8.24 -4.63
N SER A 268 17.91 7.59 -4.36
CA SER A 268 17.75 6.68 -3.25
C SER A 268 17.04 5.41 -3.68
N LYS A 269 17.24 4.33 -2.92
CA LYS A 269 16.50 3.07 -3.12
C LYS A 269 15.01 3.30 -2.86
N VAL A 270 14.16 2.84 -3.76
CA VAL A 270 12.71 2.85 -3.55
C VAL A 270 12.35 1.81 -2.50
N ILE A 271 11.62 2.22 -1.50
CA ILE A 271 11.08 1.38 -0.44
C ILE A 271 9.60 1.21 -0.71
N GLN A 272 9.10 -0.01 -0.65
CA GLN A 272 7.70 -0.33 -0.87
C GLN A 272 7.12 -0.99 0.38
N ILE A 273 5.97 -0.51 0.86
CA ILE A 273 5.11 -1.21 1.78
C ILE A 273 4.05 -1.92 0.95
N SER A 274 3.93 -3.23 1.07
CA SER A 274 2.84 -3.98 0.47
C SER A 274 2.30 -4.98 1.49
N THR A 275 1.01 -5.26 1.40
CA THR A 275 0.35 -6.29 2.19
C THR A 275 0.25 -7.62 1.45
N ALA A 276 0.85 -7.74 0.28
CA ALA A 276 0.88 -8.98 -0.48
C ALA A 276 1.81 -9.99 0.22
N GLY A 277 1.22 -10.81 1.07
CA GLY A 277 1.77 -12.06 1.61
C GLY A 277 2.93 -11.90 2.58
N GLU A 278 2.64 -11.91 3.79
CA GLU A 278 3.34 -12.26 5.04
C GLU A 278 3.15 -11.17 6.11
N GLY A 279 2.24 -11.44 7.05
CA GLY A 279 2.29 -10.90 8.40
C GLY A 279 1.37 -9.74 8.78
N LEU A 280 0.68 -9.09 7.89
CA LEU A 280 -0.54 -8.36 8.27
C LEU A 280 -1.69 -9.31 7.99
N GLY A 281 -2.26 -9.85 9.06
CA GLY A 281 -3.48 -10.63 8.94
C GLY A 281 -4.45 -9.82 8.11
N ILE A 282 -4.90 -10.38 6.99
CA ILE A 282 -6.02 -9.82 6.25
C ILE A 282 -7.14 -9.81 7.25
N ALA A 283 -7.37 -8.65 7.87
CA ALA A 283 -8.64 -8.41 8.51
C ALA A 283 -9.63 -8.48 7.36
N LEU A 284 -10.23 -9.67 7.18
CA LEU A 284 -11.44 -9.78 6.40
C LEU A 284 -12.42 -8.85 7.09
N LEU A 285 -12.55 -7.65 6.53
CA LEU A 285 -13.57 -6.71 6.96
C LEU A 285 -14.90 -7.42 6.91
N GLY A 286 -15.37 -7.67 8.12
CA GLY A 286 -16.75 -7.91 8.40
C GLY A 286 -17.46 -8.90 7.50
N THR A 287 -17.32 -10.15 7.82
CA THR A 287 -18.54 -10.93 7.97
C THR A 287 -19.21 -10.57 9.31
N GLY A 288 -19.02 -9.35 9.78
CA GLY A 288 -19.69 -8.78 10.95
C GLY A 288 -21.13 -8.44 10.58
N ARG A 289 -22.01 -9.33 10.90
CA ARG A 289 -23.44 -9.31 10.60
C ARG A 289 -24.21 -9.24 11.90
N LEU A 290 -24.30 -8.07 12.50
CA LEU A 290 -25.20 -7.83 13.61
C LEU A 290 -26.07 -6.62 13.27
N GLY A 291 -27.34 -6.87 13.03
CA GLY A 291 -28.40 -5.86 12.89
C GLY A 291 -29.32 -5.88 14.09
#